data_94e2b0cfdb8c5fe299ec811e99693cc0
#
_entry.id   94e2b0cfdb8c5fe299ec811e99693cc0
#
_cell.length_a   1.000
_cell.length_b   1.000
_cell.length_c   1.000
_cell.angle_alpha   90.00
_cell.angle_beta   90.00
_cell.angle_gamma   90.00
#
_symmetry.space_group_name_H-M   'P 1'
#
loop_
_entity.id
_entity.type
_entity.pdbx_description
1 polymer ?
#
loop_
_entity_poly.entity_id
_entity_poly.type
_entity_poly.pdbx_seq_one_letter_code
_entity_poly.pdbx_strand_id
1 'polypeptide(L)'
;MIVIDYQDRRPIYEQIVEKFQILILNGVLAADEQMPSVRKLAVELSINPNTIQKAYSILEQQGYIYPVKGRGNFVSGKSSLLLEKQRVFWQEYREIVKKGKNFGIEKEEFQRQLELAWEEE
;
A
#
# COMPACT_ATOMS: atom_id res chain seq x y z
N MET A 1 15.96 5.66 -6.87
CA MET A 1 14.93 4.73 -6.39
C MET A 1 13.54 5.36 -6.41
N ILE A 2 13.35 6.49 -5.79
CA ILE A 2 12.06 7.18 -5.78
C ILE A 2 12.16 8.50 -6.51
N VAL A 3 11.23 8.74 -7.41
CA VAL A 3 11.12 9.98 -8.17
C VAL A 3 9.77 10.61 -7.86
N ILE A 4 9.77 11.88 -7.46
CA ILE A 4 8.55 12.62 -7.14
C ILE A 4 8.07 13.36 -8.37
N ASP A 5 6.77 13.23 -8.67
CA ASP A 5 6.12 13.96 -9.74
C ASP A 5 5.44 15.20 -9.15
N TYR A 6 6.04 16.36 -9.37
CA TYR A 6 5.50 17.60 -8.83
C TYR A 6 4.27 18.12 -9.59
N GLN A 7 3.95 17.50 -10.74
CA GLN A 7 2.73 17.83 -11.48
C GLN A 7 1.54 17.02 -11.02
N ASP A 8 1.77 15.94 -10.25
CA ASP A 8 0.72 15.14 -9.65
C ASP A 8 0.03 15.98 -8.56
N ARG A 9 -1.30 16.00 -8.57
CA ARG A 9 -2.10 16.78 -7.61
C ARG A 9 -2.13 16.16 -6.22
N ARG A 10 -1.75 14.89 -6.09
CA ARG A 10 -1.74 14.23 -4.79
C ARG A 10 -0.62 14.79 -3.92
N PRO A 11 -0.83 14.86 -2.60
CA PRO A 11 0.23 15.26 -1.69
C PRO A 11 1.49 14.42 -1.88
N ILE A 12 2.64 15.01 -1.63
CA ILE A 12 3.92 14.32 -1.81
C ILE A 12 4.00 13.05 -0.95
N TYR A 13 3.49 13.09 0.30
CA TYR A 13 3.57 11.92 1.17
C TYR A 13 2.81 10.72 0.57
N GLU A 14 1.70 10.96 -0.12
CA GLU A 14 0.95 9.86 -0.78
C GLU A 14 1.75 9.22 -1.90
N GLN A 15 2.48 10.03 -2.66
CA GLN A 15 3.36 9.50 -3.71
C GLN A 15 4.47 8.64 -3.12
N ILE A 16 5.06 9.07 -2.01
CA ILE A 16 6.11 8.31 -1.33
C ILE A 16 5.57 6.97 -0.84
N VAL A 17 4.39 6.98 -0.21
CA VAL A 17 3.73 5.75 0.25
C VAL A 17 3.53 4.80 -0.91
N GLU A 18 2.91 5.27 -1.99
CA GLU A 18 2.61 4.42 -3.16
C GLU A 18 3.87 3.81 -3.77
N LYS A 19 4.92 4.61 -3.94
CA LYS A 19 6.15 4.13 -4.54
C LYS A 19 6.84 3.06 -3.70
N PHE A 20 6.87 3.21 -2.38
CA PHE A 20 7.41 2.18 -1.51
C PHE A 20 6.54 0.93 -1.50
N GLN A 21 5.20 1.09 -1.52
CA GLN A 21 4.31 -0.06 -1.63
C GLN A 21 4.64 -0.89 -2.87
N ILE A 22 4.81 -0.24 -4.02
CA ILE A 22 5.13 -0.91 -5.27
C ILE A 22 6.48 -1.63 -5.17
N LEU A 23 7.51 -0.96 -4.65
CA LEU A 23 8.83 -1.56 -4.51
C LEU A 23 8.82 -2.79 -3.61
N ILE A 24 8.06 -2.74 -2.52
CA ILE A 24 7.96 -3.85 -1.57
C ILE A 24 7.16 -5.00 -2.17
N LEU A 25 6.02 -4.71 -2.78
CA LEU A 25 5.17 -5.75 -3.37
C LEU A 25 5.87 -6.46 -4.54
N ASN A 26 6.69 -5.75 -5.29
CA ASN A 26 7.42 -6.33 -6.41
C ASN A 26 8.76 -6.97 -6.02
N GLY A 27 9.09 -6.94 -4.72
CA GLY A 27 10.32 -7.56 -4.22
C GLY A 27 11.59 -6.79 -4.52
N VAL A 28 11.50 -5.56 -5.04
CA VAL A 28 12.67 -4.70 -5.26
C VAL A 28 13.32 -4.36 -3.92
N LEU A 29 12.48 -4.08 -2.91
CA LEU A 29 12.92 -4.01 -1.53
C LEU A 29 12.56 -5.36 -0.90
N ALA A 30 13.59 -6.08 -0.48
CA ALA A 30 13.41 -7.44 0.06
C ALA A 30 12.91 -7.42 1.50
N ALA A 31 12.28 -8.53 1.91
CA ALA A 31 11.86 -8.69 3.30
C ALA A 31 13.06 -8.50 4.23
N ASP A 32 12.81 -7.78 5.32
CA ASP A 32 13.80 -7.46 6.36
C ASP A 32 14.94 -6.54 5.90
N GLU A 33 14.87 -6.02 4.68
CA GLU A 33 15.82 -5.01 4.21
C GLU A 33 15.55 -3.71 4.95
N GLN A 34 16.63 -3.01 5.31
CA GLN A 34 16.50 -1.73 6.01
C GLN A 34 16.03 -0.63 5.07
N MET A 35 15.04 0.13 5.52
CA MET A 35 14.58 1.32 4.79
C MET A 35 15.60 2.45 4.92
N PRO A 36 15.70 3.34 3.92
CA PRO A 36 16.48 4.55 4.09
C PRO A 36 15.98 5.33 5.33
N SER A 37 16.87 5.94 6.07
CA SER A 37 16.46 6.76 7.22
C SER A 37 15.63 7.94 6.73
N VAL A 38 14.74 8.43 7.57
CA VAL A 38 13.91 9.61 7.26
C VAL A 38 14.80 10.79 6.84
N ARG A 39 15.86 11.04 7.61
CA ARG A 39 16.78 12.14 7.34
C ARG A 39 17.48 11.99 5.99
N LYS A 40 18.00 10.79 5.73
CA LYS A 40 18.71 10.52 4.49
C LYS A 40 17.81 10.69 3.28
N LEU A 41 16.60 10.14 3.33
CA LEU A 41 15.64 10.23 2.23
C LEU A 41 15.20 11.69 2.03
N ALA A 42 15.00 12.44 3.12
CA ALA A 42 14.63 13.85 3.04
C ALA A 42 15.69 14.67 2.32
N VAL A 43 16.96 14.44 2.62
CA VAL A 43 18.07 15.11 1.94
C VAL A 43 18.12 14.70 0.47
N GLU A 44 18.02 13.41 0.19
CA GLU A 44 18.10 12.87 -1.17
C GLU A 44 17.00 13.42 -2.07
N LEU A 45 15.78 13.54 -1.54
CA LEU A 45 14.63 14.03 -2.31
C LEU A 45 14.42 15.53 -2.18
N SER A 46 15.20 16.23 -1.36
CA SER A 46 15.02 17.65 -1.03
C SER A 46 13.61 17.94 -0.53
N ILE A 47 13.13 17.10 0.38
CA ILE A 47 11.78 17.18 0.95
C ILE A 47 11.87 17.31 2.46
N ASN A 48 10.89 17.99 3.06
CA ASN A 48 10.80 18.14 4.50
C ASN A 48 10.79 16.77 5.19
N PRO A 49 11.66 16.54 6.19
CA PRO A 49 11.67 15.28 6.94
C PRO A 49 10.31 14.90 7.54
N ASN A 50 9.49 15.87 7.91
CA ASN A 50 8.16 15.60 8.46
C ASN A 50 7.25 14.94 7.43
N THR A 51 7.39 15.30 6.16
CA THR A 51 6.66 14.66 5.06
C THR A 51 7.07 13.19 4.89
N ILE A 52 8.38 12.94 4.97
CA ILE A 52 8.91 11.57 4.91
C ILE A 52 8.41 10.77 6.12
N GLN A 53 8.47 11.35 7.31
CA GLN A 53 8.02 10.68 8.53
C GLN A 53 6.53 10.31 8.43
N LYS A 54 5.71 11.19 7.89
CA LYS A 54 4.28 10.93 7.69
C LYS A 54 4.07 9.72 6.78
N ALA A 55 4.81 9.67 5.66
CA ALA A 55 4.74 8.55 4.74
C ALA A 55 5.15 7.23 5.41
N TYR A 56 6.24 7.25 6.18
CA TYR A 56 6.72 6.06 6.89
C TYR A 56 5.71 5.59 7.94
N SER A 57 5.09 6.53 8.65
CA SER A 57 4.05 6.17 9.64
C SER A 57 2.87 5.47 8.99
N ILE A 58 2.46 5.93 7.82
CA ILE A 58 1.38 5.28 7.07
C ILE A 58 1.79 3.88 6.61
N LEU A 59 3.00 3.74 6.06
CA LEU A 59 3.51 2.43 5.63
C LEU A 59 3.59 1.45 6.81
N GLU A 60 3.98 1.94 7.99
CA GLU A 60 4.01 1.12 9.20
C GLU A 60 2.61 0.69 9.61
N GLN A 61 1.64 1.62 9.63
CA GLN A 61 0.25 1.30 9.95
C GLN A 61 -0.33 0.26 8.99
N GLN A 62 0.05 0.34 7.73
CA GLN A 62 -0.43 -0.58 6.69
C GLN A 62 0.32 -1.91 6.68
N GLY A 63 1.35 -2.07 7.51
CA GLY A 63 2.09 -3.31 7.64
C GLY A 63 3.18 -3.52 6.59
N TYR A 64 3.53 -2.49 5.80
CA TYR A 64 4.59 -2.61 4.80
C TYR A 64 5.99 -2.56 5.40
N ILE A 65 6.14 -1.85 6.51
CA ILE A 65 7.41 -1.74 7.22
C ILE A 65 7.18 -1.92 8.72
N TYR A 66 8.25 -2.24 9.44
CA TYR A 66 8.19 -2.36 10.90
C TYR A 66 9.41 -1.68 11.53
N PRO A 67 9.23 -1.06 12.70
CA PRO A 67 10.35 -0.40 13.37
C PRO A 67 11.15 -1.38 14.22
N VAL A 68 12.46 -1.14 14.30
CA VAL A 68 13.34 -1.79 15.26
C VAL A 68 14.02 -0.69 16.05
N LYS A 69 13.77 -0.67 17.34
CA LYS A 69 14.28 0.38 18.23
C LYS A 69 15.78 0.54 18.09
N GLY A 70 16.23 1.77 17.83
CA GLY A 70 17.65 2.10 17.70
C GLY A 70 18.27 1.68 16.35
N ARG A 71 17.49 1.07 15.45
CA ARG A 71 18.03 0.57 14.18
C ARG A 71 17.28 1.11 12.96
N GLY A 72 16.08 1.65 13.13
CA GLY A 72 15.29 2.22 12.06
C GLY A 72 14.13 1.33 11.63
N ASN A 73 13.70 1.50 10.39
CA ASN A 73 12.58 0.76 9.81
C ASN A 73 13.07 -0.31 8.83
N PHE A 74 12.34 -1.40 8.78
CA PHE A 74 12.68 -2.57 7.93
C PHE A 74 11.46 -3.01 7.15
N VAL A 75 11.69 -3.61 6.00
CA VAL A 75 10.62 -4.07 5.10
C VAL A 75 9.98 -5.34 5.66
N SER A 76 8.65 -5.38 5.69
CA SER A 76 7.88 -6.56 6.12
C SER A 76 7.95 -7.66 5.07
N GLY A 77 7.71 -8.89 5.50
CA GLY A 77 7.68 -10.02 4.58
C GLY A 77 6.49 -9.94 3.61
N LYS A 78 6.75 -10.18 2.32
CA LYS A 78 5.74 -10.10 1.26
C LYS A 78 4.53 -11.00 1.54
N SER A 79 4.75 -12.23 2.00
CA SER A 79 3.66 -13.17 2.24
C SER A 79 2.71 -12.70 3.34
N SER A 80 3.25 -12.19 4.46
CA SER A 80 2.43 -11.63 5.53
C SER A 80 1.64 -10.42 5.05
N LEU A 81 2.30 -9.55 4.26
CA LEU A 81 1.66 -8.36 3.71
C LEU A 81 0.51 -8.72 2.76
N LEU A 82 0.72 -9.70 1.89
CA LEU A 82 -0.33 -10.15 0.97
C LEU A 82 -1.51 -10.75 1.71
N LEU A 83 -1.27 -11.54 2.75
CA LEU A 83 -2.35 -12.11 3.55
C LEU A 83 -3.19 -11.02 4.21
N GLU A 84 -2.54 -10.00 4.77
CA GLU A 84 -3.25 -8.89 5.40
C GLU A 84 -4.06 -8.09 4.36
N LYS A 85 -3.50 -7.86 3.18
CA LYS A 85 -4.22 -7.17 2.11
C LYS A 85 -5.42 -7.98 1.62
N GLN A 86 -5.28 -9.27 1.54
CA GLN A 86 -6.39 -10.16 1.18
C GLN A 86 -7.49 -10.11 2.24
N ARG A 87 -7.11 -10.09 3.52
CA ARG A 87 -8.08 -10.01 4.62
C ARG A 87 -8.93 -8.75 4.52
N VAL A 88 -8.28 -7.61 4.31
CA VAL A 88 -8.96 -6.31 4.16
C VAL A 88 -9.85 -6.32 2.91
N PHE A 89 -9.33 -6.85 1.81
CA PHE A 89 -10.07 -6.97 0.55
C PHE A 89 -11.38 -7.74 0.75
N TRP A 90 -11.33 -8.88 1.45
CA TRP A 90 -12.53 -9.68 1.65
C TRP A 90 -13.54 -9.02 2.58
N GLN A 91 -13.08 -8.19 3.52
CA GLN A 91 -13.99 -7.38 4.33
C GLN A 91 -14.74 -6.36 3.47
N GLU A 92 -14.03 -5.66 2.60
CA GLU A 92 -14.62 -4.70 1.67
C GLU A 92 -15.57 -5.40 0.69
N TYR A 93 -15.19 -6.58 0.22
CA TYR A 93 -16.02 -7.40 -0.65
C TYR A 93 -17.36 -7.73 0.01
N ARG A 94 -17.33 -8.16 1.27
CA ARG A 94 -18.57 -8.48 1.99
C ARG A 94 -19.49 -7.27 2.09
N GLU A 95 -18.94 -6.09 2.32
CA GLU A 95 -19.72 -4.86 2.36
C GLU A 95 -20.33 -4.53 1.00
N ILE A 96 -19.58 -4.73 -0.08
CA ILE A 96 -20.09 -4.53 -1.44
C ILE A 96 -21.22 -5.50 -1.75
N VAL A 97 -21.08 -6.76 -1.40
CA VAL A 97 -22.13 -7.76 -1.61
C VAL A 97 -23.40 -7.38 -0.85
N LYS A 98 -23.24 -6.99 0.41
CA LYS A 98 -24.36 -6.55 1.25
C LYS A 98 -25.08 -5.37 0.62
N LYS A 99 -24.34 -4.38 0.15
CA LYS A 99 -24.88 -3.20 -0.51
C LYS A 99 -25.63 -3.59 -1.79
N GLY A 100 -25.05 -4.50 -2.59
CA GLY A 100 -25.69 -4.97 -3.80
C GLY A 100 -27.00 -5.70 -3.55
N LYS A 101 -27.05 -6.50 -2.47
CA LYS A 101 -28.29 -7.17 -2.06
C LYS A 101 -29.36 -6.12 -1.72
N ASN A 102 -29.00 -5.04 -1.06
CA ASN A 102 -29.94 -3.96 -0.74
C ASN A 102 -30.46 -3.25 -1.99
N PHE A 103 -29.67 -3.26 -3.07
CA PHE A 103 -30.10 -2.74 -4.37
C PHE A 103 -30.90 -3.74 -5.19
N GLY A 104 -31.16 -4.93 -4.65
CA GLY A 104 -31.92 -5.97 -5.37
C GLY A 104 -31.12 -6.79 -6.37
N ILE A 105 -29.79 -6.78 -6.26
CA ILE A 105 -28.93 -7.57 -7.14
C ILE A 105 -28.95 -9.02 -6.68
N GLU A 106 -29.28 -9.94 -7.60
CA GLU A 106 -29.32 -11.36 -7.33
C GLU A 106 -27.93 -11.98 -7.39
N LYS A 107 -27.74 -13.10 -6.71
CA LYS A 107 -26.46 -13.80 -6.65
C LYS A 107 -25.91 -14.13 -8.05
N GLU A 108 -26.78 -14.54 -8.97
CA GLU A 108 -26.41 -14.90 -10.33
C GLU A 108 -25.78 -13.73 -11.08
N GLU A 109 -26.24 -12.51 -10.81
CA GLU A 109 -25.67 -11.32 -11.42
C GLU A 109 -24.27 -11.02 -10.85
N PHE A 110 -24.04 -11.25 -9.55
CA PHE A 110 -22.70 -11.16 -8.96
C PHE A 110 -21.74 -12.13 -9.66
N GLN A 111 -22.20 -13.37 -9.89
CA GLN A 111 -21.40 -14.38 -10.55
C GLN A 111 -21.06 -13.98 -11.99
N ARG A 112 -22.05 -13.46 -12.72
CA ARG A 112 -21.84 -12.99 -14.09
C ARG A 112 -20.85 -11.83 -14.14
N GLN A 113 -20.98 -10.88 -13.26
CA GLN A 113 -20.07 -9.73 -13.20
C GLN A 113 -18.65 -10.16 -12.82
N LEU A 114 -18.52 -11.14 -11.93
CA LEU A 114 -17.20 -11.70 -11.59
C LEU A 114 -16.53 -12.29 -12.83
N GLU A 115 -17.26 -13.07 -13.61
CA GLU A 115 -16.73 -13.68 -14.82
C GLU A 115 -16.27 -12.62 -15.83
N LEU A 116 -17.10 -11.60 -16.05
CA LEU A 116 -16.76 -10.50 -16.95
C LEU A 116 -15.52 -9.74 -16.46
N ALA A 117 -15.46 -9.42 -15.17
CA ALA A 117 -14.33 -8.70 -14.62
C ALA A 117 -13.03 -9.51 -14.67
N TRP A 118 -13.14 -10.83 -14.51
CA TRP A 118 -11.96 -11.72 -14.56
C TRP A 118 -11.32 -11.74 -15.94
N GLU A 119 -12.14 -11.61 -16.99
CA GLU A 119 -11.67 -11.60 -18.37
C GLU A 119 -11.07 -10.24 -18.79
N GLU A 120 -11.34 -9.17 -18.04
CA GLU A 120 -10.74 -7.85 -18.29
C GLU A 120 -9.28 -7.83 -17.84
N GLU A 121 -8.46 -7.12 -18.58
CA GLU A 121 -7.05 -6.93 -18.21
C GLU A 121 -6.82 -5.65 -17.42
#